data_486a9901fb323d9ba659cb6acd5512e0
#
_entry.id   486a9901fb323d9ba659cb6acd5512e0
#
_cell.length_a   1.000
_cell.length_b   1.000
_cell.length_c   1.000
_cell.angle_alpha   90.00
_cell.angle_beta   90.00
_cell.angle_gamma   90.00
#
_symmetry.space_group_name_H-M   'P 1'
#
loop_
_entity.id
_entity.type
_entity.pdbx_description
1 polymer ?
#
loop_
_entity_poly.entity_id
_entity_poly.type
_entity_poly.pdbx_seq_one_letter_code
_entity_poly.pdbx_strand_id
1 'polypeptide(L)'
;LFHSERKGKIVSPTIFWQISLFASFLFLIYGVLRDDIIIILGQTLSYFIYIRNLQLKNEWKKITISFRILLFSLPGLTFGWILLGSKSRFDAIFSQNDLLHPILLIGAIGQLMLNFRFIYQWYYSERHHTSILPLGFWIISAFASVLILSYASYRLDPVLLVAQSMGIFVYIRNIFIHIK
;
A
#
# COMPACT_ATOMS: atom_id res chain seq x y z
N LEU A 1 -11.51 10.20 -8.66
CA LEU A 1 -12.93 10.17 -8.28
C LEU A 1 -13.79 10.78 -9.38
N PHE A 2 -13.71 12.07 -9.66
CA PHE A 2 -14.49 12.76 -10.72
C PHE A 2 -14.36 12.13 -12.12
N HIS A 3 -13.22 11.54 -12.44
CA HIS A 3 -12.96 10.92 -13.75
C HIS A 3 -13.71 9.59 -13.92
N SER A 4 -13.86 8.81 -12.85
CA SER A 4 -14.60 7.55 -12.83
C SER A 4 -16.12 7.81 -12.91
N GLU A 5 -16.61 8.84 -12.24
CA GLU A 5 -18.02 9.23 -12.30
C GLU A 5 -18.46 9.66 -13.71
N ARG A 6 -17.64 10.45 -14.41
CA ARG A 6 -17.93 10.91 -15.77
C ARG A 6 -17.99 9.76 -16.79
N LYS A 7 -17.31 8.63 -16.53
CA LYS A 7 -17.25 7.48 -17.45
C LYS A 7 -18.16 6.32 -17.06
N GLY A 8 -18.80 6.37 -15.88
CA GLY A 8 -19.58 5.24 -15.33
C GLY A 8 -18.77 3.96 -15.16
N LYS A 9 -17.43 4.05 -15.17
CA LYS A 9 -16.48 2.94 -15.01
C LYS A 9 -15.34 3.37 -14.12
N ILE A 10 -14.89 2.48 -13.22
CA ILE A 10 -13.72 2.75 -12.40
C ILE A 10 -12.48 2.74 -13.31
N VAL A 11 -11.92 3.92 -13.49
CA VAL A 11 -10.66 4.10 -14.21
C VAL A 11 -9.58 4.33 -13.16
N SER A 12 -8.50 3.53 -13.21
CA SER A 12 -7.31 3.81 -12.42
C SER A 12 -6.53 4.96 -13.09
N PRO A 13 -6.62 6.23 -12.62
CA PRO A 13 -5.92 7.32 -13.27
C PRO A 13 -4.41 7.17 -13.10
N THR A 14 -3.63 7.55 -14.11
CA THR A 14 -2.16 7.48 -14.06
C THR A 14 -1.60 8.24 -12.86
N ILE A 15 -2.17 9.40 -12.55
CA ILE A 15 -1.77 10.23 -11.41
C ILE A 15 -1.88 9.49 -10.07
N PHE A 16 -2.83 8.56 -9.92
CA PHE A 16 -2.94 7.73 -8.72
C PHE A 16 -1.66 6.90 -8.51
N TRP A 17 -1.19 6.23 -9.54
CA TRP A 17 0.02 5.40 -9.46
C TRP A 17 1.29 6.23 -9.29
N GLN A 18 1.35 7.41 -9.91
CA GLN A 18 2.48 8.34 -9.76
C GLN A 18 2.59 8.88 -8.33
N ILE A 19 1.48 9.34 -7.76
CA ILE A 19 1.44 9.83 -6.37
C ILE A 19 1.72 8.67 -5.40
N SER A 20 1.16 7.48 -5.63
CA SER A 20 1.39 6.31 -4.80
C SER A 20 2.85 5.87 -4.82
N LEU A 21 3.50 5.90 -5.98
CA LEU A 21 4.93 5.60 -6.12
C LEU A 21 5.79 6.64 -5.37
N PHE A 22 5.47 7.92 -5.51
CA PHE A 22 6.16 8.99 -4.78
C PHE A 22 5.95 8.88 -3.26
N ALA A 23 4.74 8.59 -2.83
CA ALA A 23 4.45 8.35 -1.41
C ALA A 23 5.25 7.14 -0.86
N SER A 24 5.29 6.03 -1.59
CA SER A 24 6.11 4.87 -1.21
C SER A 24 7.60 5.18 -1.17
N PHE A 25 8.09 6.03 -2.07
CA PHE A 25 9.47 6.52 -2.04
C PHE A 25 9.77 7.23 -0.71
N LEU A 26 8.90 8.15 -0.30
CA LEU A 26 9.05 8.87 0.97
C LEU A 26 8.91 7.92 2.18
N PHE A 27 7.98 6.97 2.13
CA PHE A 27 7.78 6.00 3.20
C PHE A 27 8.94 5.00 3.32
N LEU A 28 9.63 4.64 2.24
CA LEU A 28 10.84 3.84 2.30
C LEU A 28 11.96 4.59 3.05
N ILE A 29 12.17 5.87 2.73
CA ILE A 29 13.11 6.72 3.46
C ILE A 29 12.72 6.83 4.94
N TYR A 30 11.45 7.08 5.21
CA TYR A 30 10.93 7.16 6.58
C TYR A 30 11.14 5.85 7.35
N GLY A 31 10.88 4.70 6.72
CA GLY A 31 11.10 3.38 7.31
C GLY A 31 12.56 3.15 7.70
N VAL A 32 13.51 3.56 6.84
CA VAL A 32 14.95 3.51 7.15
C VAL A 32 15.30 4.42 8.34
N LEU A 33 14.80 5.67 8.34
CA LEU A 33 15.07 6.63 9.43
C LEU A 33 14.47 6.20 10.78
N ARG A 34 13.41 5.40 10.75
CA ARG A 34 12.73 4.87 11.94
C ARG A 34 13.18 3.46 12.32
N ASP A 35 14.09 2.85 11.54
CA ASP A 35 14.47 1.45 11.68
C ASP A 35 13.27 0.47 11.67
N ASP A 36 12.20 0.82 10.93
CA ASP A 36 10.97 0.05 10.88
C ASP A 36 10.95 -0.89 9.68
N ILE A 37 11.31 -2.15 9.94
CA ILE A 37 11.36 -3.22 8.92
C ILE A 37 9.98 -3.48 8.31
N ILE A 38 8.90 -3.37 9.08
CA ILE A 38 7.54 -3.64 8.61
C ILE A 38 7.14 -2.62 7.55
N ILE A 39 7.42 -1.35 7.80
CA ILE A 39 7.21 -0.27 6.84
C ILE A 39 8.04 -0.52 5.57
N ILE A 40 9.33 -0.82 5.71
CA ILE A 40 10.23 -1.04 4.57
C ILE A 40 9.74 -2.19 3.70
N LEU A 41 9.42 -3.35 4.28
CA LEU A 41 8.95 -4.53 3.54
C LEU A 41 7.60 -4.26 2.85
N GLY A 42 6.65 -3.67 3.57
CA GLY A 42 5.32 -3.34 3.03
C GLY A 42 5.42 -2.34 1.87
N GLN A 43 6.25 -1.32 2.00
CA GLN A 43 6.43 -0.31 0.96
C GLN A 43 7.23 -0.85 -0.23
N THR A 44 8.22 -1.71 -0.01
CA THR A 44 8.97 -2.36 -1.10
C THR A 44 8.03 -3.14 -2.01
N LEU A 45 7.12 -3.95 -1.45
CA LEU A 45 6.13 -4.68 -2.23
C LEU A 45 5.22 -3.74 -3.03
N SER A 46 4.64 -2.74 -2.36
CA SER A 46 3.76 -1.75 -2.99
C SER A 46 4.47 -0.98 -4.10
N TYR A 47 5.73 -0.66 -3.89
CA TYR A 47 6.58 0.07 -4.83
C TYR A 47 6.70 -0.64 -6.19
N PHE A 48 7.00 -1.95 -6.19
CA PHE A 48 7.07 -2.74 -7.40
C PHE A 48 5.71 -2.82 -8.12
N ILE A 49 4.63 -2.95 -7.37
CA ILE A 49 3.27 -2.98 -7.92
C ILE A 49 2.92 -1.65 -8.60
N TYR A 50 3.28 -0.51 -8.01
CA TYR A 50 3.05 0.81 -8.61
C TYR A 50 3.86 1.02 -9.89
N ILE A 51 5.14 0.61 -9.91
CA ILE A 51 5.96 0.61 -11.12
C ILE A 51 5.31 -0.25 -12.21
N ARG A 52 4.85 -1.47 -11.86
CA ARG A 52 4.22 -2.37 -12.82
C ARG A 52 2.93 -1.78 -13.41
N ASN A 53 2.11 -1.14 -12.60
CA ASN A 53 0.92 -0.46 -13.09
C ASN A 53 1.25 0.72 -14.04
N LEU A 54 2.32 1.47 -13.78
CA LEU A 54 2.80 2.51 -14.69
C LEU A 54 3.35 1.92 -16.00
N GLN A 55 3.99 0.74 -15.96
CA GLN A 55 4.42 0.02 -17.16
C GLN A 55 3.22 -0.43 -18.01
N LEU A 56 2.19 -1.02 -17.41
CA LEU A 56 0.96 -1.43 -18.08
C LEU A 56 0.21 -0.26 -18.73
N LYS A 57 0.39 0.96 -18.20
CA LYS A 57 -0.16 2.19 -18.77
C LYS A 57 0.74 2.86 -19.81
N ASN A 58 1.91 2.29 -20.13
CA ASN A 58 2.95 2.89 -20.97
C ASN A 58 3.50 4.25 -20.48
N GLU A 59 3.23 4.60 -19.22
CA GLU A 59 3.71 5.85 -18.62
C GLU A 59 5.14 5.73 -18.09
N TRP A 60 5.58 4.52 -17.76
CA TRP A 60 6.95 4.26 -17.28
C TRP A 60 8.03 4.72 -18.26
N LYS A 61 7.79 4.55 -19.56
CA LYS A 61 8.74 4.94 -20.61
C LYS A 61 8.93 6.47 -20.72
N LYS A 62 7.99 7.26 -20.24
CA LYS A 62 8.07 8.74 -20.22
C LYS A 62 8.97 9.29 -19.12
N ILE A 63 9.29 8.47 -18.11
CA ILE A 63 10.19 8.84 -17.02
C ILE A 63 11.64 8.77 -17.53
N THR A 64 12.45 9.80 -17.22
CA THR A 64 13.87 9.82 -17.60
C THR A 64 14.64 8.63 -17.04
N ILE A 65 15.63 8.15 -17.78
CA ILE A 65 16.38 6.95 -17.42
C ILE A 65 17.06 7.08 -16.05
N SER A 66 17.65 8.24 -15.77
CA SER A 66 18.31 8.52 -14.48
C SER A 66 17.35 8.39 -13.30
N PHE A 67 16.12 8.90 -13.47
CA PHE A 67 15.10 8.79 -12.43
C PHE A 67 14.58 7.36 -12.27
N ARG A 68 14.48 6.58 -13.37
CA ARG A 68 14.13 5.15 -13.28
C ARG A 68 15.19 4.36 -12.53
N ILE A 69 16.49 4.64 -12.78
CA ILE A 69 17.59 3.99 -12.06
C ILE A 69 17.49 4.32 -10.56
N LEU A 70 17.29 5.58 -10.20
CA LEU A 70 17.10 6.01 -8.81
C LEU A 70 15.92 5.27 -8.15
N LEU A 71 14.78 5.18 -8.86
CA LEU A 71 13.61 4.49 -8.37
C LEU A 71 13.86 2.99 -8.15
N PHE A 72 14.58 2.31 -9.01
CA PHE A 72 14.90 0.89 -8.86
C PHE A 72 15.99 0.61 -7.81
N SER A 73 16.94 1.53 -7.62
CA SER A 73 18.02 1.32 -6.64
C SER A 73 17.53 1.45 -5.19
N LEU A 74 16.51 2.28 -4.93
CA LEU A 74 16.06 2.56 -3.57
C LEU A 74 15.59 1.31 -2.80
N PRO A 75 14.70 0.44 -3.34
CA PRO A 75 14.33 -0.80 -2.65
C PRO A 75 15.53 -1.73 -2.37
N GLY A 76 16.48 -1.78 -3.30
CA GLY A 76 17.73 -2.53 -3.12
C GLY A 76 18.60 -1.98 -1.99
N LEU A 77 18.74 -0.66 -1.91
CA LEU A 77 19.47 0.02 -0.86
C LEU A 77 18.80 -0.16 0.51
N THR A 78 17.48 -0.04 0.59
CA THR A 78 16.74 -0.27 1.84
C THR A 78 16.83 -1.72 2.29
N PHE A 79 16.79 -2.67 1.36
CA PHE A 79 16.98 -4.09 1.67
C PHE A 79 18.41 -4.37 2.16
N GLY A 80 19.42 -3.78 1.50
CA GLY A 80 20.82 -3.84 1.97
C GLY A 80 21.01 -3.28 3.38
N TRP A 81 20.34 -2.16 3.67
CA TRP A 81 20.31 -1.58 5.00
C TRP A 81 19.74 -2.53 6.07
N ILE A 82 18.64 -3.24 5.76
CA ILE A 82 18.08 -4.26 6.64
C ILE A 82 19.09 -5.36 6.91
N LEU A 83 19.74 -5.90 5.88
CA LEU A 83 20.69 -7.01 6.00
C LEU A 83 21.91 -6.66 6.84
N LEU A 84 22.42 -5.44 6.71
CA LEU A 84 23.61 -4.97 7.46
C LEU A 84 23.33 -4.74 8.95
N GLY A 85 22.07 -4.50 9.35
CA GLY A 85 21.70 -4.25 10.73
C GLY A 85 20.86 -5.34 11.41
N SER A 86 20.80 -6.54 10.86
CA SER A 86 19.66 -7.44 10.99
C SER A 86 19.39 -8.04 12.38
N LYS A 87 20.39 -8.46 13.17
CA LYS A 87 20.10 -9.26 14.39
C LYS A 87 19.34 -8.49 15.44
N SER A 88 19.80 -7.32 15.85
CA SER A 88 19.15 -6.53 16.93
C SER A 88 17.77 -5.99 16.54
N ARG A 89 17.52 -5.77 15.26
CA ARG A 89 16.24 -5.23 14.74
C ARG A 89 15.17 -6.29 14.63
N PHE A 90 15.53 -7.50 14.17
CA PHE A 90 14.60 -8.64 14.16
C PHE A 90 14.21 -9.05 15.58
N ASP A 91 15.16 -9.11 16.50
CA ASP A 91 14.92 -9.46 17.90
C ASP A 91 13.99 -8.44 18.58
N ALA A 92 14.12 -7.15 18.26
CA ALA A 92 13.22 -6.10 18.79
C ALA A 92 11.76 -6.25 18.31
N ILE A 93 11.52 -6.77 17.09
CA ILE A 93 10.18 -7.02 16.58
C ILE A 93 9.53 -8.20 17.29
N PHE A 94 10.29 -9.26 17.54
CA PHE A 94 9.77 -10.50 18.12
C PHE A 94 9.86 -10.56 19.65
N SER A 95 10.55 -9.64 20.29
CA SER A 95 10.68 -9.58 21.77
C SER A 95 9.51 -8.91 22.47
N GLN A 96 8.55 -8.33 21.76
CA GLN A 96 7.35 -7.76 22.35
C GLN A 96 6.42 -8.88 22.82
N ASN A 97 6.36 -9.07 24.15
CA ASN A 97 5.47 -10.05 24.81
C ASN A 97 3.97 -9.83 24.52
N ASP A 98 3.63 -8.70 23.90
CA ASP A 98 2.25 -8.31 23.57
C ASP A 98 1.76 -8.75 22.19
N LEU A 99 2.58 -9.44 21.39
CA LEU A 99 2.21 -9.86 20.02
C LEU A 99 0.94 -10.70 19.95
N LEU A 100 0.58 -11.39 21.03
CA LEU A 100 -0.64 -12.22 21.11
C LEU A 100 -1.86 -11.45 21.65
N HIS A 101 -1.74 -10.16 21.95
CA HIS A 101 -2.89 -9.38 22.38
C HIS A 101 -3.92 -9.29 21.25
N PRO A 102 -5.20 -9.68 21.46
CA PRO A 102 -6.19 -9.79 20.38
C PRO A 102 -6.34 -8.55 19.52
N ILE A 103 -6.25 -7.37 20.12
CA ILE A 103 -6.39 -6.10 19.37
C ILE A 103 -5.20 -5.83 18.44
N LEU A 104 -3.98 -6.24 18.83
CA LEU A 104 -2.80 -6.13 17.97
C LEU A 104 -2.91 -7.09 16.78
N LEU A 105 -3.42 -8.30 16.99
CA LEU A 105 -3.69 -9.25 15.93
C LEU A 105 -4.71 -8.72 14.93
N ILE A 106 -5.79 -8.07 15.41
CA ILE A 106 -6.79 -7.41 14.55
C ILE A 106 -6.13 -6.34 13.68
N GLY A 107 -5.31 -5.47 14.28
CA GLY A 107 -4.56 -4.44 13.55
C GLY A 107 -3.60 -5.04 12.52
N ALA A 108 -2.84 -6.07 12.91
CA ALA A 108 -1.91 -6.76 12.03
C ALA A 108 -2.62 -7.43 10.83
N ILE A 109 -3.73 -8.13 11.07
CA ILE A 109 -4.55 -8.73 10.02
C ILE A 109 -5.07 -7.64 9.07
N GLY A 110 -5.62 -6.55 9.61
CA GLY A 110 -6.06 -5.41 8.81
C GLY A 110 -4.94 -4.85 7.92
N GLN A 111 -3.75 -4.67 8.48
CA GLN A 111 -2.58 -4.19 7.75
C GLN A 111 -2.11 -5.17 6.66
N LEU A 112 -2.08 -6.46 6.95
CA LEU A 112 -1.77 -7.50 5.96
C LEU A 112 -2.79 -7.51 4.83
N MET A 113 -4.08 -7.36 5.12
CA MET A 113 -5.12 -7.26 4.11
C MET A 113 -4.96 -6.01 3.23
N LEU A 114 -4.58 -4.85 3.79
CA LEU A 114 -4.28 -3.65 3.01
C LEU A 114 -3.09 -3.86 2.05
N ASN A 115 -2.10 -4.64 2.43
CA ASN A 115 -1.01 -5.00 1.53
C ASN A 115 -1.47 -6.03 0.49
N PHE A 116 -2.21 -7.06 0.91
CA PHE A 116 -2.69 -8.12 0.04
C PHE A 116 -3.60 -7.61 -1.08
N ARG A 117 -4.41 -6.56 -0.84
CA ARG A 117 -5.24 -5.96 -1.90
C ARG A 117 -4.44 -5.51 -3.13
N PHE A 118 -3.20 -5.06 -2.93
CA PHE A 118 -2.33 -4.65 -4.04
C PHE A 118 -1.78 -5.85 -4.82
N ILE A 119 -1.49 -6.97 -4.14
CA ILE A 119 -1.11 -8.23 -4.81
C ILE A 119 -2.30 -8.73 -5.64
N TYR A 120 -3.52 -8.73 -5.07
CA TYR A 120 -4.74 -9.09 -5.77
C TYR A 120 -4.98 -8.20 -7.00
N GLN A 121 -4.83 -6.89 -6.85
CA GLN A 121 -4.96 -5.92 -7.94
C GLN A 121 -3.91 -6.18 -9.04
N TRP A 122 -2.66 -6.41 -8.65
CA TRP A 122 -1.58 -6.71 -9.59
C TRP A 122 -1.85 -7.98 -10.39
N TYR A 123 -2.21 -9.07 -9.72
CA TYR A 123 -2.57 -10.33 -10.37
C TYR A 123 -3.69 -10.13 -11.39
N TYR A 124 -4.74 -9.39 -11.01
CA TYR A 124 -5.87 -9.11 -11.89
C TYR A 124 -5.47 -8.24 -13.09
N SER A 125 -4.65 -7.23 -12.87
CA SER A 125 -4.14 -6.35 -13.94
C SER A 125 -3.19 -7.06 -14.89
N GLU A 126 -2.37 -7.96 -14.38
CA GLU A 126 -1.45 -8.77 -15.20
C GLU A 126 -2.21 -9.71 -16.13
N ARG A 127 -3.23 -10.39 -15.62
CA ARG A 127 -4.08 -11.29 -16.42
C ARG A 127 -4.81 -10.57 -17.55
N HIS A 128 -5.17 -9.31 -17.37
CA HIS A 128 -5.89 -8.51 -18.38
C HIS A 128 -4.97 -7.60 -19.20
N HIS A 129 -3.65 -7.63 -18.94
CA HIS A 129 -2.65 -6.75 -19.55
C HIS A 129 -3.00 -5.26 -19.48
N THR A 130 -3.80 -4.85 -18.51
CA THR A 130 -4.24 -3.47 -18.28
C THR A 130 -4.28 -3.16 -16.80
N SER A 131 -3.95 -1.91 -16.45
CA SER A 131 -4.03 -1.47 -15.05
C SER A 131 -5.49 -1.26 -14.64
N ILE A 132 -6.04 -2.21 -13.89
CA ILE A 132 -7.44 -2.23 -13.43
C ILE A 132 -7.47 -2.24 -11.91
N LEU A 133 -8.52 -1.63 -11.34
CA LEU A 133 -8.88 -1.70 -9.93
C LEU A 133 -10.18 -2.51 -9.80
N PRO A 134 -10.09 -3.83 -9.57
CA PRO A 134 -11.27 -4.70 -9.53
C PRO A 134 -12.11 -4.44 -8.28
N LEU A 135 -13.38 -4.85 -8.31
CA LEU A 135 -14.30 -4.69 -7.16
C LEU A 135 -13.73 -5.27 -5.87
N GLY A 136 -13.08 -6.45 -5.94
CA GLY A 136 -12.45 -7.09 -4.78
C GLY A 136 -11.40 -6.23 -4.10
N PHE A 137 -10.65 -5.41 -4.84
CA PHE A 137 -9.70 -4.45 -4.26
C PHE A 137 -10.39 -3.48 -3.28
N TRP A 138 -11.57 -2.98 -3.65
CA TRP A 138 -12.32 -2.05 -2.83
C TRP A 138 -12.97 -2.71 -1.61
N ILE A 139 -13.50 -3.94 -1.80
CA ILE A 139 -14.09 -4.73 -0.72
C ILE A 139 -13.04 -5.10 0.33
N ILE A 140 -11.88 -5.62 -0.11
CA ILE A 140 -10.76 -5.95 0.80
C ILE A 140 -10.30 -4.69 1.53
N SER A 141 -10.21 -3.56 0.83
CA SER A 141 -9.81 -2.28 1.43
C SER A 141 -10.77 -1.81 2.51
N ALA A 142 -12.08 -1.88 2.24
CA ALA A 142 -13.10 -1.44 3.20
C ALA A 142 -13.05 -2.32 4.47
N PHE A 143 -12.99 -3.65 4.30
CA PHE A 143 -12.94 -4.57 5.43
C PHE A 143 -11.66 -4.39 6.27
N ALA A 144 -10.50 -4.30 5.61
CA ALA A 144 -9.22 -4.06 6.26
C ALA A 144 -9.21 -2.74 7.06
N SER A 145 -9.81 -1.68 6.49
CA SER A 145 -9.91 -0.39 7.18
C SER A 145 -10.78 -0.45 8.42
N VAL A 146 -11.84 -1.27 8.44
CA VAL A 146 -12.65 -1.48 9.67
C VAL A 146 -11.81 -2.13 10.76
N LEU A 147 -11.00 -3.14 10.44
CA LEU A 147 -10.11 -3.78 11.40
C LEU A 147 -9.07 -2.79 11.96
N ILE A 148 -8.47 -1.99 11.08
CA ILE A 148 -7.48 -0.99 11.51
C ILE A 148 -8.14 0.13 12.32
N LEU A 149 -9.36 0.55 12.00
CA LEU A 149 -10.10 1.52 12.82
C LEU A 149 -10.37 1.00 14.23
N SER A 150 -10.75 -0.28 14.37
CA SER A 150 -10.94 -0.90 15.68
C SER A 150 -9.63 -0.87 16.49
N TYR A 151 -8.50 -1.21 15.87
CA TYR A 151 -7.18 -1.12 16.47
C TYR A 151 -6.79 0.33 16.83
N ALA A 152 -6.99 1.26 15.88
CA ALA A 152 -6.65 2.68 16.07
C ALA A 152 -7.48 3.33 17.18
N SER A 153 -8.76 2.95 17.30
CA SER A 153 -9.63 3.42 18.39
C SER A 153 -9.13 2.95 19.76
N TYR A 154 -8.69 1.70 19.86
CA TYR A 154 -8.10 1.20 21.09
C TYR A 154 -6.78 1.90 21.46
N ARG A 155 -5.93 2.17 20.46
CA ARG A 155 -4.64 2.85 20.61
C ARG A 155 -4.78 4.36 20.76
N LEU A 156 -5.97 4.93 20.58
CA LEU A 156 -6.23 6.37 20.50
C LEU A 156 -5.29 7.09 19.52
N ASP A 157 -5.01 6.43 18.37
CA ASP A 157 -4.14 6.97 17.34
C ASP A 157 -4.94 7.85 16.35
N PRO A 158 -4.87 9.20 16.48
CA PRO A 158 -5.68 10.09 15.66
C PRO A 158 -5.28 10.05 14.17
N VAL A 159 -4.03 9.74 13.86
CA VAL A 159 -3.53 9.69 12.47
C VAL A 159 -4.16 8.51 11.74
N LEU A 160 -4.11 7.32 12.35
CA LEU A 160 -4.74 6.13 11.79
C LEU A 160 -6.26 6.27 11.72
N LEU A 161 -6.91 6.85 12.74
CA LEU A 161 -8.35 7.09 12.76
C LEU A 161 -8.78 7.95 11.58
N VAL A 162 -8.14 9.10 11.37
CA VAL A 162 -8.47 10.00 10.26
C VAL A 162 -8.19 9.33 8.92
N ALA A 163 -7.02 8.72 8.75
CA ALA A 163 -6.61 8.10 7.49
C ALA A 163 -7.57 6.98 7.06
N GLN A 164 -7.94 6.08 7.99
CA GLN A 164 -8.82 4.95 7.67
C GLN A 164 -10.28 5.37 7.50
N SER A 165 -10.77 6.36 8.25
CA SER A 165 -12.12 6.91 8.08
C SER A 165 -12.28 7.53 6.69
N MET A 166 -11.32 8.34 6.25
CA MET A 166 -11.32 8.88 4.89
C MET A 166 -11.22 7.77 3.83
N GLY A 167 -10.41 6.75 4.08
CA GLY A 167 -10.26 5.59 3.23
C GLY A 167 -11.57 4.85 3.02
N ILE A 168 -12.28 4.51 4.09
CA ILE A 168 -13.57 3.79 4.04
C ILE A 168 -14.58 4.54 3.17
N PHE A 169 -14.68 5.85 3.33
CA PHE A 169 -15.59 6.66 2.51
C PHE A 169 -15.30 6.50 1.01
N VAL A 170 -14.02 6.55 0.63
CA VAL A 170 -13.58 6.35 -0.75
C VAL A 170 -13.87 4.93 -1.23
N TYR A 171 -13.62 3.91 -0.39
CA TYR A 171 -13.81 2.50 -0.76
C TYR A 171 -15.27 2.15 -0.97
N ILE A 172 -16.14 2.54 -0.04
CA ILE A 172 -17.59 2.33 -0.14
C ILE A 172 -18.14 3.01 -1.40
N ARG A 173 -17.74 4.25 -1.67
CA ARG A 173 -18.16 4.96 -2.88
C ARG A 173 -17.75 4.22 -4.16
N ASN A 174 -16.51 3.71 -4.24
CA ASN A 174 -16.06 2.97 -5.42
C ASN A 174 -16.76 1.61 -5.55
N ILE A 175 -17.14 0.96 -4.45
CA ILE A 175 -17.98 -0.25 -4.48
C ILE A 175 -19.34 0.07 -5.13
N PHE A 176 -20.00 1.16 -4.72
CA PHE A 176 -21.27 1.56 -5.31
C PHE A 176 -21.17 1.90 -6.80
N ILE A 177 -20.08 2.53 -7.24
CA ILE A 177 -19.84 2.81 -8.66
C ILE A 177 -19.64 1.52 -9.47
N HIS A 178 -19.10 0.47 -8.86
CA HIS A 178 -18.89 -0.82 -9.54
C HIS A 178 -20.16 -1.65 -9.71
N ILE A 179 -21.13 -1.47 -8.79
CA ILE A 179 -22.37 -2.26 -8.77
C ILE A 179 -23.45 -1.63 -9.68
N LYS A 180 -23.35 -0.33 -9.97
CA LYS A 180 -24.22 0.36 -10.95
C LYS A 180 -23.84 0.05 -12.38
#